data_12643b3116e96124054e37eab7dd0982
#
_entry.id   12643b3116e96124054e37eab7dd0982
#
_cell.length_a   1.000
_cell.length_b   1.000
_cell.length_c   1.000
_cell.angle_alpha   90.00
_cell.angle_beta   90.00
_cell.angle_gamma   90.00
#
_symmetry.space_group_name_H-M   'P 1'
#
loop_
_entity.id
_entity.type
_entity.pdbx_description
1 polymer ?
#
loop_
_entity_poly.entity_id
_entity_poly.type
_entity_poly.pdbx_seq_one_letter_code
_entity_poly.pdbx_strand_id
1 'polypeptide(L)'
;NYYYLGESIMMHKEVVERKKTHVIALILLLITCVLYIVEGIQALRIENSFVLKVCEFILLLFTIIFIILEYLSCKIAYKYSLIADKLIINKIYYGNETNLESIKLSDILYLGKKKDIPKKYRLKCTGKYTCELFGNDKVYCVYKKENKVGIFNFEPSEDFIRRITKYKKAV
;
A
#
# COMPACT_ATOMS: atom_id res chain seq x y z
N ASN A 1 38.34 -8.43 -32.83
CA ASN A 1 37.00 -8.91 -32.56
C ASN A 1 36.61 -8.58 -31.13
N TYR A 2 36.08 -7.38 -30.93
CA TYR A 2 35.50 -6.98 -29.66
C TYR A 2 34.03 -7.44 -29.66
N TYR A 3 33.72 -8.48 -28.93
CA TYR A 3 32.36 -8.81 -28.58
C TYR A 3 31.91 -7.82 -27.51
N TYR A 4 31.17 -6.81 -27.92
CA TYR A 4 30.31 -6.06 -26.99
C TYR A 4 29.20 -7.02 -26.54
N LEU A 5 29.39 -7.67 -25.40
CA LEU A 5 28.26 -8.19 -24.66
C LEU A 5 27.47 -6.96 -24.16
N GLY A 6 26.45 -6.57 -24.91
CA GLY A 6 25.47 -5.60 -24.43
C GLY A 6 24.78 -6.19 -23.20
N GLU A 7 25.21 -5.78 -22.00
CA GLU A 7 24.40 -5.90 -20.82
C GLU A 7 23.10 -5.16 -21.12
N SER A 8 22.08 -5.92 -21.52
CA SER A 8 20.73 -5.39 -21.61
C SER A 8 20.42 -4.86 -20.21
N ILE A 9 20.40 -3.52 -20.05
CA ILE A 9 19.96 -2.86 -18.82
C ILE A 9 18.57 -3.41 -18.54
N MET A 10 18.53 -4.41 -17.67
CA MET A 10 17.28 -5.08 -17.34
C MET A 10 16.44 -4.11 -16.54
N MET A 11 15.45 -3.56 -17.19
CA MET A 11 14.47 -2.66 -16.62
C MET A 11 13.15 -3.42 -16.48
N HIS A 12 12.76 -3.69 -15.26
CA HIS A 12 11.44 -4.25 -14.98
C HIS A 12 10.63 -3.25 -14.17
N LYS A 13 9.39 -3.00 -14.62
CA LYS A 13 8.49 -2.04 -13.96
C LYS A 13 7.15 -2.71 -13.71
N GLU A 14 6.60 -2.46 -12.53
CA GLU A 14 5.28 -2.91 -12.14
C GLU A 14 4.52 -1.72 -11.51
N VAL A 15 3.28 -1.51 -11.92
CA VAL A 15 2.40 -0.49 -11.35
C VAL A 15 1.28 -1.19 -10.60
N VAL A 16 1.14 -0.87 -9.33
CA VAL A 16 0.09 -1.39 -8.46
C VAL A 16 -0.88 -0.27 -8.14
N GLU A 17 -2.14 -0.50 -8.51
CA GLU A 17 -3.27 0.42 -8.28
C GLU A 17 -4.30 -0.25 -7.37
N ARG A 18 -5.05 0.57 -6.65
CA ARG A 18 -6.16 0.07 -5.84
C ARG A 18 -7.29 -0.43 -6.72
N LYS A 19 -7.76 -1.66 -6.48
CA LYS A 19 -8.89 -2.23 -7.20
C LYS A 19 -10.17 -1.47 -6.87
N LYS A 20 -10.71 -0.76 -7.84
CA LYS A 20 -11.94 0.05 -7.69
C LYS A 20 -13.14 -0.77 -7.21
N THR A 21 -13.23 -2.04 -7.62
CA THR A 21 -14.30 -2.96 -7.21
C THR A 21 -14.37 -3.19 -5.70
N HIS A 22 -13.21 -3.35 -5.04
CA HIS A 22 -13.16 -3.52 -3.58
C HIS A 22 -13.61 -2.25 -2.84
N VAL A 23 -13.27 -1.08 -3.38
CA VAL A 23 -13.68 0.21 -2.80
C VAL A 23 -15.17 0.42 -2.93
N ILE A 24 -15.76 0.11 -4.09
CA ILE A 24 -17.21 0.19 -4.31
C ILE A 24 -17.95 -0.75 -3.35
N ALA A 25 -17.49 -2.00 -3.22
CA ALA A 25 -18.09 -2.97 -2.31
C ALA A 25 -18.04 -2.48 -0.85
N LEU A 26 -16.92 -1.89 -0.42
CA LEU A 26 -16.76 -1.37 0.92
C LEU A 26 -17.66 -0.15 1.18
N ILE A 27 -17.81 0.75 0.21
CA ILE A 27 -18.72 1.90 0.30
C ILE A 27 -20.19 1.41 0.39
N LEU A 28 -20.60 0.45 -0.42
CA LEU A 28 -21.94 -0.12 -0.37
C LEU A 28 -22.23 -0.77 0.99
N LEU A 29 -21.28 -1.55 1.50
CA LEU A 29 -21.39 -2.16 2.82
C LEU A 29 -21.53 -1.10 3.92
N LEU A 30 -20.72 -0.03 3.86
CA LEU A 30 -20.80 1.07 4.82
C LEU A 30 -22.17 1.75 4.80
N ILE A 31 -22.67 2.08 3.61
CA ILE A 31 -24.01 2.71 3.45
C ILE A 31 -25.08 1.81 4.06
N THR A 32 -25.05 0.51 3.77
CA THR A 32 -26.00 -0.46 4.31
C THR A 32 -25.93 -0.50 5.84
N CYS A 33 -24.73 -0.56 6.43
CA CYS A 33 -24.57 -0.53 7.88
C CYS A 33 -25.12 0.76 8.51
N VAL A 34 -24.87 1.91 7.88
CA VAL A 34 -25.38 3.20 8.38
C VAL A 34 -26.92 3.23 8.35
N LEU A 35 -27.56 2.72 7.30
CA LEU A 35 -29.02 2.65 7.22
C LEU A 35 -29.59 1.78 8.36
N TYR A 36 -29.02 0.60 8.62
CA TYR A 36 -29.45 -0.24 9.74
C TYR A 36 -29.24 0.43 11.11
N ILE A 37 -28.17 1.18 11.29
CA ILE A 37 -27.92 1.93 12.53
C ILE A 37 -28.98 3.02 12.72
N VAL A 38 -29.30 3.77 11.67
CA VAL A 38 -30.35 4.82 11.71
C VAL A 38 -31.71 4.22 12.07
N GLU A 39 -32.11 3.12 11.42
CA GLU A 39 -33.35 2.40 11.74
C GLU A 39 -33.35 1.90 13.19
N GLY A 40 -32.23 1.35 13.66
CA GLY A 40 -32.09 0.91 15.06
C GLY A 40 -32.21 2.05 16.07
N ILE A 41 -31.64 3.22 15.79
CA ILE A 41 -31.75 4.40 16.64
C ILE A 41 -33.21 4.89 16.71
N GLN A 42 -33.91 4.91 15.57
CA GLN A 42 -35.32 5.30 15.51
C GLN A 42 -36.22 4.33 16.29
N ALA A 43 -35.91 3.03 16.26
CA ALA A 43 -36.63 2.01 17.02
C ALA A 43 -36.51 2.15 18.55
N LEU A 44 -35.46 2.79 19.05
CA LEU A 44 -35.24 3.02 20.48
C LEU A 44 -36.22 4.02 21.12
N ARG A 45 -37.12 4.66 20.33
CA ARG A 45 -38.14 5.61 20.79
C ARG A 45 -37.59 6.65 21.79
N ILE A 46 -36.44 7.22 21.49
CA ILE A 46 -35.85 8.28 22.30
C ILE A 46 -36.77 9.51 22.27
N GLU A 47 -37.28 9.95 23.41
CA GLU A 47 -38.27 11.06 23.51
C GLU A 47 -37.71 12.38 23.00
N ASN A 48 -36.39 12.57 23.05
CA ASN A 48 -35.73 13.79 22.60
C ASN A 48 -35.41 13.77 21.09
N SER A 49 -36.35 14.29 20.30
CA SER A 49 -36.20 14.35 18.81
C SER A 49 -34.99 15.18 18.36
N PHE A 50 -34.49 16.10 19.18
CA PHE A 50 -33.29 16.88 18.86
C PHE A 50 -32.02 16.00 18.88
N VAL A 51 -31.88 15.15 19.90
CA VAL A 51 -30.74 14.25 20.04
C VAL A 51 -30.70 13.27 18.86
N LEU A 52 -31.84 12.74 18.45
CA LEU A 52 -31.95 11.84 17.28
C LEU A 52 -31.41 12.51 16.01
N LYS A 53 -31.89 13.71 15.70
CA LYS A 53 -31.48 14.46 14.52
C LYS A 53 -29.98 14.78 14.53
N VAL A 54 -29.42 15.11 15.69
CA VAL A 54 -27.98 15.34 15.83
C VAL A 54 -27.17 14.08 15.58
N CYS A 55 -27.60 12.92 16.09
CA CYS A 55 -26.94 11.64 15.84
C CYS A 55 -26.98 11.25 14.37
N GLU A 56 -28.14 11.38 13.72
CA GLU A 56 -28.29 11.13 12.29
C GLU A 56 -27.39 12.03 11.44
N PHE A 57 -27.30 13.32 11.77
CA PHE A 57 -26.44 14.28 11.09
C PHE A 57 -24.97 13.93 11.23
N ILE A 58 -24.52 13.55 12.43
CA ILE A 58 -23.13 13.13 12.68
C ILE A 58 -22.79 11.88 11.88
N LEU A 59 -23.67 10.87 11.86
CA LEU A 59 -23.47 9.64 11.09
C LEU A 59 -23.35 9.93 9.59
N LEU A 60 -24.22 10.80 9.07
CA LEU A 60 -24.18 11.21 7.67
C LEU A 60 -22.87 11.92 7.33
N LEU A 61 -22.43 12.83 8.19
CA LEU A 61 -21.17 13.57 8.00
C LEU A 61 -19.96 12.63 8.01
N PHE A 62 -19.91 11.67 8.93
CA PHE A 62 -18.88 10.62 8.97
C PHE A 62 -18.88 9.79 7.69
N THR A 63 -20.04 9.40 7.20
CA THR A 63 -20.17 8.61 5.97
C THR A 63 -19.62 9.37 4.77
N ILE A 64 -19.96 10.66 4.63
CA ILE A 64 -19.46 11.51 3.54
C ILE A 64 -17.94 11.64 3.61
N ILE A 65 -17.39 11.94 4.78
CA ILE A 65 -15.93 12.05 4.97
C ILE A 65 -15.25 10.74 4.57
N PHE A 66 -15.78 9.60 5.00
CA PHE A 66 -15.21 8.30 4.68
C PHE A 66 -15.20 8.04 3.17
N ILE A 67 -16.31 8.33 2.47
CA ILE A 67 -16.41 8.17 1.02
C ILE A 67 -15.36 9.04 0.30
N ILE A 68 -15.18 10.29 0.74
CA ILE A 68 -14.18 11.19 0.16
C ILE A 68 -12.77 10.64 0.37
N LEU A 69 -12.43 10.17 1.57
CA LEU A 69 -11.12 9.61 1.87
C LEU A 69 -10.83 8.36 1.02
N GLU A 70 -11.82 7.48 0.86
CA GLU A 70 -11.69 6.29 0.01
C GLU A 70 -11.52 6.66 -1.47
N TYR A 71 -12.27 7.64 -1.95
CA TYR A 71 -12.13 8.15 -3.31
C TYR A 71 -10.73 8.73 -3.58
N LEU A 72 -10.21 9.55 -2.67
CA LEU A 72 -8.87 10.12 -2.78
C LEU A 72 -7.78 9.02 -2.75
N SER A 73 -7.98 8.00 -1.95
CA SER A 73 -7.06 6.85 -1.85
C SER A 73 -6.98 6.06 -3.17
N CYS A 74 -8.07 6.03 -3.96
CA CYS A 74 -8.09 5.38 -5.28
C CYS A 74 -7.24 6.10 -6.34
N LYS A 75 -6.84 7.34 -6.09
CA LYS A 75 -5.99 8.12 -7.00
C LYS A 75 -4.50 7.88 -6.79
N ILE A 76 -4.15 7.09 -5.79
CA ILE A 76 -2.77 6.77 -5.47
C ILE A 76 -2.43 5.42 -6.11
N ALA A 77 -1.35 5.39 -6.89
CA ALA A 77 -0.72 4.19 -7.39
C ALA A 77 0.75 4.15 -6.96
N TYR A 78 1.30 2.96 -6.84
CA TYR A 78 2.72 2.77 -6.59
C TYR A 78 3.36 2.07 -7.78
N LYS A 79 4.49 2.61 -8.23
CA LYS A 79 5.30 2.04 -9.30
C LYS A 79 6.58 1.49 -8.69
N TYR A 80 6.74 0.20 -8.81
CA TYR A 80 7.96 -0.51 -8.43
C TYR A 80 8.81 -0.71 -9.67
N SER A 81 10.05 -0.29 -9.60
CA SER A 81 10.99 -0.40 -10.73
C SER A 81 12.27 -1.06 -10.26
N LEU A 82 12.70 -2.06 -11.01
CA LEU A 82 13.99 -2.70 -10.85
C LEU A 82 14.86 -2.25 -12.02
N ILE A 83 15.85 -1.41 -11.75
CA ILE A 83 16.73 -0.83 -12.77
C ILE A 83 18.16 -1.11 -12.35
N ALA A 84 18.86 -1.90 -13.16
CA ALA A 84 20.20 -2.40 -12.86
C ALA A 84 20.24 -3.08 -11.47
N ASP A 85 20.94 -2.50 -10.52
CA ASP A 85 21.12 -2.98 -9.14
C ASP A 85 20.24 -2.27 -8.11
N LYS A 86 19.22 -1.47 -8.56
CA LYS A 86 18.41 -0.64 -7.66
C LYS A 86 16.95 -1.00 -7.72
N LEU A 87 16.34 -1.11 -6.54
CA LEU A 87 14.90 -1.10 -6.33
C LEU A 87 14.44 0.34 -6.10
N ILE A 88 13.57 0.83 -6.97
CA ILE A 88 13.03 2.19 -6.92
C ILE A 88 11.53 2.08 -6.71
N ILE A 89 11.01 2.83 -5.74
CA ILE A 89 9.58 2.92 -5.44
C ILE A 89 9.13 4.36 -5.65
N ASN A 90 8.22 4.55 -6.58
CA ASN A 90 7.62 5.84 -6.89
C ASN A 90 6.14 5.82 -6.55
N LYS A 91 5.64 6.92 -6.03
CA LYS A 91 4.21 7.19 -5.84
C LYS A 91 3.71 7.97 -7.03
N ILE A 92 2.62 7.53 -7.63
CA ILE A 92 1.90 8.24 -8.69
C ILE A 92 0.62 8.81 -8.09
N TYR A 93 0.46 10.11 -8.20
CA TYR A 93 -0.74 10.81 -7.73
C TYR A 93 -1.14 11.86 -8.77
N TYR A 94 -2.35 11.72 -9.35
CA TYR A 94 -2.83 12.55 -10.47
C TYR A 94 -1.82 12.68 -11.63
N GLY A 95 -1.15 11.59 -11.99
CA GLY A 95 -0.17 11.59 -13.08
C GLY A 95 1.22 12.11 -12.70
N ASN A 96 1.38 12.72 -11.53
CA ASN A 96 2.68 13.15 -11.03
C ASN A 96 3.39 11.99 -10.32
N GLU A 97 4.62 11.72 -10.73
CA GLU A 97 5.46 10.66 -10.17
C GLU A 97 6.46 11.25 -9.17
N THR A 98 6.43 10.75 -7.93
CA THR A 98 7.32 11.18 -6.85
C THR A 98 8.14 9.98 -6.38
N ASN A 99 9.46 10.11 -6.34
CA ASN A 99 10.34 9.06 -5.81
C ASN A 99 10.22 9.02 -4.29
N LEU A 100 9.93 7.84 -3.74
CA LEU A 100 9.83 7.61 -2.30
C LEU A 100 11.06 6.89 -1.76
N GLU A 101 11.51 5.84 -2.48
CA GLU A 101 12.64 5.02 -2.06
C GLU A 101 13.51 4.65 -3.27
N SER A 102 14.81 4.64 -3.05
CA SER A 102 15.80 4.15 -4.01
C SER A 102 16.89 3.40 -3.24
N ILE A 103 16.91 2.07 -3.39
CA ILE A 103 17.72 1.17 -2.57
C ILE A 103 18.51 0.25 -3.48
N LYS A 104 19.80 0.06 -3.20
CA LYS A 104 20.61 -0.94 -3.90
C LYS A 104 20.19 -2.34 -3.44
N LEU A 105 20.22 -3.29 -4.35
CA LEU A 105 19.87 -4.68 -4.03
C LEU A 105 20.86 -5.31 -3.02
N SER A 106 22.13 -4.87 -3.05
CA SER A 106 23.17 -5.25 -2.07
C SER A 106 22.80 -4.82 -0.63
N ASP A 107 22.07 -3.72 -0.49
CA ASP A 107 21.72 -3.16 0.81
C ASP A 107 20.47 -3.81 1.42
N ILE A 108 19.77 -4.66 0.66
CA ILE A 108 18.59 -5.39 1.16
C ILE A 108 19.04 -6.53 2.08
N LEU A 109 18.71 -6.43 3.35
CA LEU A 109 19.03 -7.44 4.37
C LEU A 109 18.02 -8.58 4.38
N TYR A 110 16.73 -8.26 4.19
CA TYR A 110 15.63 -9.22 4.21
C TYR A 110 14.52 -8.81 3.25
N LEU A 111 13.92 -9.79 2.58
CA LEU A 111 12.75 -9.61 1.72
C LEU A 111 11.82 -10.80 1.93
N GLY A 112 10.60 -10.55 2.41
CA GLY A 112 9.65 -11.62 2.67
C GLY A 112 8.49 -11.23 3.58
N LYS A 113 7.84 -12.21 4.20
CA LYS A 113 6.66 -12.00 5.06
C LYS A 113 7.04 -11.41 6.42
N LYS A 114 6.13 -10.65 7.02
CA LYS A 114 6.33 -10.01 8.34
C LYS A 114 6.72 -11.00 9.44
N LYS A 115 6.14 -12.21 9.41
CA LYS A 115 6.36 -13.24 10.42
C LYS A 115 7.81 -13.73 10.47
N ASP A 116 8.47 -13.72 9.32
CA ASP A 116 9.80 -14.31 9.15
C ASP A 116 10.93 -13.27 9.28
N ILE A 117 10.60 -12.01 9.61
CA ILE A 117 11.60 -10.97 9.86
C ILE A 117 12.44 -11.36 11.06
N PRO A 118 13.78 -11.45 10.94
CA PRO A 118 14.68 -11.77 12.05
C PRO A 118 14.47 -10.80 13.22
N LYS A 119 14.48 -11.32 14.46
CA LYS A 119 14.20 -10.52 15.67
C LYS A 119 15.07 -9.26 15.78
N LYS A 120 16.32 -9.33 15.32
CA LYS A 120 17.27 -8.20 15.30
C LYS A 120 16.84 -7.02 14.40
N TYR A 121 15.93 -7.26 13.47
CA TYR A 121 15.41 -6.23 12.53
C TYR A 121 13.94 -5.90 12.78
N ARG A 122 13.35 -6.29 13.89
CA ARG A 122 11.96 -5.95 14.24
C ARG A 122 11.85 -4.48 14.67
N LEU A 123 12.03 -3.58 13.71
CA LEU A 123 11.86 -2.15 13.87
C LEU A 123 10.45 -1.73 13.45
N LYS A 124 10.10 -0.47 13.79
CA LYS A 124 8.85 0.13 13.30
C LYS A 124 8.96 0.31 11.78
N CYS A 125 7.93 -0.14 11.06
CA CYS A 125 7.84 0.05 9.61
C CYS A 125 7.85 1.56 9.28
N THR A 126 8.82 2.00 8.50
CA THR A 126 9.01 3.41 8.15
C THR A 126 8.22 3.83 6.93
N GLY A 127 7.94 2.90 6.01
CA GLY A 127 7.20 3.17 4.77
C GLY A 127 6.12 2.13 4.50
N LYS A 128 4.95 2.61 4.04
CA LYS A 128 3.86 1.76 3.55
C LYS A 128 3.58 2.15 2.11
N TYR A 129 3.95 1.28 1.18
CA TYR A 129 3.82 1.49 -0.25
C TYR A 129 2.88 0.46 -0.86
N THR A 130 1.68 0.35 -0.26
CA THR A 130 0.64 -0.63 -0.59
C THR A 130 -0.64 0.08 -0.96
N CYS A 131 -1.38 -0.47 -1.91
CA CYS A 131 -2.68 0.04 -2.34
C CYS A 131 -3.84 -0.68 -1.65
N GLU A 132 -3.68 -1.92 -1.22
CA GLU A 132 -4.74 -2.72 -0.61
C GLU A 132 -4.79 -2.52 0.91
N LEU A 133 -6.01 -2.30 1.45
CA LEU A 133 -6.24 -2.23 2.90
C LEU A 133 -6.11 -3.62 3.55
N PHE A 134 -6.65 -4.65 2.89
CA PHE A 134 -6.77 -6.02 3.39
C PHE A 134 -6.09 -7.00 2.41
N GLY A 135 -4.77 -6.85 2.17
CA GLY A 135 -4.01 -7.77 1.32
C GLY A 135 -3.12 -8.68 2.18
N ASN A 136 -3.14 -9.99 1.89
CA ASN A 136 -2.21 -10.96 2.50
C ASN A 136 -0.83 -10.98 1.81
N ASP A 137 -0.71 -10.33 0.66
CA ASP A 137 0.46 -10.40 -0.22
C ASP A 137 1.51 -9.32 0.06
N LYS A 138 1.43 -8.69 1.27
CA LYS A 138 2.37 -7.66 1.68
C LYS A 138 3.74 -8.25 1.95
N VAL A 139 4.72 -7.78 1.20
CA VAL A 139 6.13 -8.12 1.35
C VAL A 139 6.83 -7.02 2.13
N TYR A 140 7.64 -7.42 3.08
CA TYR A 140 8.45 -6.53 3.91
C TYR A 140 9.89 -6.56 3.40
N CYS A 141 10.42 -5.38 3.14
CA CYS A 141 11.82 -5.17 2.78
C CYS A 141 12.54 -4.50 3.94
N VAL A 142 13.59 -5.16 4.44
CA VAL A 142 14.51 -4.60 5.41
C VAL A 142 15.80 -4.23 4.68
N TYR A 143 16.24 -3.01 4.82
CA TYR A 143 17.43 -2.52 4.12
C TYR A 143 18.32 -1.71 5.04
N LYS A 144 19.60 -1.59 4.69
CA LYS A 144 20.56 -0.78 5.38
C LYS A 144 21.00 0.37 4.46
N LYS A 145 20.83 1.60 4.92
CA LYS A 145 21.30 2.80 4.22
C LYS A 145 22.04 3.69 5.21
N GLU A 146 23.27 4.06 4.89
CA GLU A 146 24.06 4.99 5.69
C GLU A 146 24.09 4.64 7.20
N ASN A 147 24.33 3.37 7.53
CA ASN A 147 24.32 2.82 8.90
C ASN A 147 22.95 2.79 9.62
N LYS A 148 21.87 3.20 8.96
CA LYS A 148 20.50 3.06 9.49
C LYS A 148 19.79 1.88 8.84
N VAL A 149 19.01 1.16 9.64
CA VAL A 149 18.16 0.08 9.13
C VAL A 149 16.75 0.62 8.96
N GLY A 150 16.22 0.52 7.74
CA GLY A 150 14.86 0.88 7.40
C GLY A 150 14.02 -0.36 7.10
N ILE A 151 12.71 -0.26 7.32
CA ILE A 151 11.73 -1.28 6.94
C ILE A 151 10.58 -0.61 6.22
N PHE A 152 10.22 -1.14 5.07
CA PHE A 152 8.96 -0.77 4.39
C PHE A 152 8.22 -2.01 3.93
N ASN A 153 6.94 -1.85 3.64
CA ASN A 153 6.13 -2.88 3.01
C ASN A 153 5.60 -2.40 1.65
N PHE A 154 5.47 -3.35 0.72
CA PHE A 154 4.97 -3.13 -0.62
C PHE A 154 4.26 -4.39 -1.15
N GLU A 155 3.60 -4.32 -2.28
CA GLU A 155 2.78 -5.40 -2.86
C GLU A 155 3.29 -5.78 -4.26
N PRO A 156 4.50 -6.37 -4.37
CA PRO A 156 5.03 -6.80 -5.65
C PRO A 156 4.39 -8.11 -6.10
N SER A 157 4.36 -8.35 -7.41
CA SER A 157 4.03 -9.67 -7.96
C SER A 157 5.09 -10.72 -7.58
N GLU A 158 4.72 -11.99 -7.64
CA GLU A 158 5.66 -13.09 -7.39
C GLU A 158 6.83 -13.06 -8.39
N ASP A 159 6.56 -12.68 -9.64
CA ASP A 159 7.61 -12.56 -10.66
C ASP A 159 8.61 -11.44 -10.31
N PHE A 160 8.12 -10.32 -9.82
CA PHE A 160 8.96 -9.21 -9.36
C PHE A 160 9.87 -9.63 -8.19
N ILE A 161 9.33 -10.36 -7.20
CA ILE A 161 10.10 -10.90 -6.07
C ILE A 161 11.17 -11.87 -6.56
N ARG A 162 10.81 -12.77 -7.49
CA ARG A 162 11.72 -13.74 -8.06
C ARG A 162 12.90 -13.06 -8.76
N ARG A 163 12.63 -11.98 -9.49
CA ARG A 163 13.67 -11.16 -10.15
C ARG A 163 14.59 -10.50 -9.13
N ILE A 164 14.04 -9.82 -8.11
CA ILE A 164 14.86 -9.22 -7.05
C ILE A 164 15.77 -10.28 -6.42
N THR A 165 15.23 -11.44 -6.09
CA THR A 165 16.00 -12.52 -5.44
C THR A 165 17.09 -13.08 -6.35
N LYS A 166 16.81 -13.22 -7.66
CA LYS A 166 17.78 -13.67 -8.66
C LYS A 166 18.94 -12.67 -8.76
N TYR A 167 18.66 -11.39 -8.89
CA TYR A 167 19.69 -10.35 -8.99
C TYR A 167 20.48 -10.18 -7.70
N LYS A 168 19.85 -10.28 -6.54
CA LYS A 168 20.54 -10.23 -5.26
C LYS A 168 21.55 -11.36 -5.09
N LYS A 169 21.33 -12.54 -5.72
CA LYS A 169 22.29 -13.65 -5.68
C LYS A 169 23.44 -13.50 -6.69
N ALA A 170 23.25 -12.66 -7.71
CA ALA A 170 24.24 -12.43 -8.76
C ALA A 170 25.22 -11.27 -8.44
N VAL A 171 24.89 -10.46 -7.43
CA VAL A 171 25.73 -9.38 -6.85
C VAL A 171 26.41 -9.88 -5.58
#